data_b0347a356d87d81710827adc8b31dc08
#
_entry.id   b0347a356d87d81710827adc8b31dc08
#
_cell.length_a   1.000
_cell.length_b   1.000
_cell.length_c   1.000
_cell.angle_alpha   90.00
_cell.angle_beta   90.00
_cell.angle_gamma   90.00
#
_symmetry.space_group_name_H-M   'P 1'
#
loop_
_entity.id
_entity.type
_entity.pdbx_description
1 polymer ?
#
loop_
_entity_poly.entity_id
_entity_poly.type
_entity_poly.pdbx_seq_one_letter_code
_entity_poly.pdbx_strand_id
1 'polypeptide(L)'
;MVVRLTTDYYVLNVLDYTYSPTTLTADTTSITISYPFQNSTLTTSLPVTVKSYDDVLENNTWADIAQAAAEGEASTLWNLGDTKTFAIGSTTYTAMIVGFDFHALRNTDTEYDTTYNNSSKKAAITFIVKELQVAKRIHSTSSSATNYNNTEMAKTTLPALYNTLPAELQNVMRLPTYYCSKGSSTSSSTQVSTTTCKIFLPSVYEIIGATYGGTHDKTQLPYFANGGSKIFKFNGNANVYYTRNNDNDSNNTYYRYISAEGAVSSSTYNSATTARTYTFLFCI
;
A
#
# COMPACT_ATOMS: atom_id res chain seq x y z
N MET A 1 -19.46 -13.47 2.87
CA MET A 1 -20.23 -12.38 2.23
C MET A 1 -20.72 -11.46 3.34
N VAL A 2 -20.22 -10.24 3.39
CA VAL A 2 -20.62 -9.22 4.38
C VAL A 2 -21.55 -8.24 3.69
N VAL A 3 -22.75 -8.09 4.21
CA VAL A 3 -23.73 -7.12 3.71
C VAL A 3 -23.74 -5.92 4.65
N ARG A 4 -23.36 -4.74 4.17
CA ARG A 4 -23.55 -3.48 4.88
C ARG A 4 -24.77 -2.75 4.32
N LEU A 5 -25.72 -2.45 5.18
CA LEU A 5 -26.82 -1.54 4.88
C LEU A 5 -26.35 -0.11 5.07
N THR A 6 -26.27 0.67 3.99
CA THR A 6 -25.91 2.08 4.02
C THR A 6 -27.14 2.97 4.25
N THR A 7 -27.74 2.90 5.42
CA THR A 7 -28.79 3.86 5.82
C THR A 7 -28.74 4.08 7.33
N ASP A 8 -29.10 5.29 7.76
CA ASP A 8 -29.17 5.69 9.16
C ASP A 8 -29.93 4.65 10.00
N TYR A 9 -29.35 4.28 11.13
CA TYR A 9 -29.88 3.25 12.01
C TYR A 9 -31.18 3.73 12.68
N TYR A 10 -32.30 3.17 12.29
CA TYR A 10 -33.47 3.09 13.16
C TYR A 10 -33.42 1.76 13.89
N VAL A 11 -33.08 1.78 15.17
CA VAL A 11 -33.24 0.61 16.05
C VAL A 11 -34.74 0.42 16.26
N LEU A 12 -35.37 -0.38 15.44
CA LEU A 12 -36.69 -0.90 15.74
C LEU A 12 -36.50 -2.00 16.79
N ASN A 13 -36.74 -1.66 18.06
CA ASN A 13 -36.87 -2.62 19.15
C ASN A 13 -38.17 -3.43 18.98
N VAL A 14 -38.19 -4.35 17.99
CA VAL A 14 -39.39 -5.18 17.78
C VAL A 14 -38.97 -6.60 17.42
N LEU A 15 -39.47 -7.50 18.23
CA LEU A 15 -39.14 -8.93 18.22
C LEU A 15 -39.79 -9.77 17.10
N ASP A 16 -40.69 -9.19 16.27
CA ASP A 16 -41.57 -9.96 15.39
C ASP A 16 -41.60 -9.48 13.93
N TYR A 17 -40.46 -9.06 13.37
CA TYR A 17 -40.39 -8.79 11.95
C TYR A 17 -39.80 -9.97 11.15
N THR A 18 -40.26 -10.13 9.95
CA THR A 18 -39.64 -11.05 8.97
C THR A 18 -39.01 -10.28 7.83
N TYR A 19 -38.03 -10.86 7.18
CA TYR A 19 -37.42 -10.27 6.00
C TYR A 19 -37.22 -11.29 4.89
N SER A 20 -37.30 -10.81 3.66
CA SER A 20 -37.13 -11.63 2.46
C SER A 20 -36.36 -10.83 1.40
N PRO A 21 -35.38 -11.44 0.70
CA PRO A 21 -34.91 -12.80 0.91
C PRO A 21 -34.08 -12.96 2.19
N THR A 22 -34.05 -14.14 2.77
CA THR A 22 -33.22 -14.49 3.93
C THR A 22 -31.77 -14.74 3.57
N THR A 23 -31.49 -15.01 2.29
CA THR A 23 -30.14 -15.13 1.72
C THR A 23 -29.97 -14.07 0.66
N LEU A 24 -28.90 -13.28 0.75
CA LEU A 24 -28.59 -12.26 -0.22
C LEU A 24 -27.60 -12.80 -1.24
N THR A 25 -27.89 -12.54 -2.52
CA THR A 25 -27.02 -12.87 -3.65
C THR A 25 -26.64 -11.59 -4.40
N ALA A 26 -25.69 -11.66 -5.31
CA ALA A 26 -25.30 -10.51 -6.13
C ALA A 26 -26.48 -9.88 -6.89
N ASP A 27 -27.51 -10.66 -7.20
CA ASP A 27 -28.71 -10.21 -7.90
C ASP A 27 -29.78 -9.61 -6.96
N THR A 28 -29.56 -9.63 -5.65
CA THR A 28 -30.51 -9.07 -4.69
C THR A 28 -30.44 -7.55 -4.71
N THR A 29 -31.49 -6.88 -5.17
CA THR A 29 -31.57 -5.43 -5.26
C THR A 29 -32.42 -4.78 -4.16
N SER A 30 -33.17 -5.57 -3.39
CA SER A 30 -33.97 -5.09 -2.29
C SER A 30 -34.21 -6.17 -1.24
N ILE A 31 -34.42 -5.72 0.00
CA ILE A 31 -34.92 -6.54 1.11
C ILE A 31 -36.29 -6.02 1.50
N THR A 32 -37.28 -6.90 1.55
CA THR A 32 -38.60 -6.57 2.08
C THR A 32 -38.64 -6.92 3.55
N ILE A 33 -38.99 -5.95 4.38
CA ILE A 33 -39.23 -6.13 5.80
C ILE A 33 -40.74 -6.14 6.02
N SER A 34 -41.24 -7.16 6.69
CA SER A 34 -42.65 -7.34 7.00
C SER A 34 -42.88 -7.38 8.50
N TYR A 35 -43.82 -6.60 8.96
CA TYR A 35 -44.20 -6.49 10.38
C TYR A 35 -45.71 -6.72 10.56
N PRO A 36 -46.13 -7.73 11.34
CA PRO A 36 -47.53 -7.93 11.66
C PRO A 36 -48.06 -6.83 12.55
N PHE A 37 -49.07 -6.12 12.11
CA PHE A 37 -49.72 -5.07 12.85
C PHE A 37 -51.21 -5.23 12.89
N GLN A 38 -51.77 -5.55 14.06
CA GLN A 38 -53.20 -5.86 14.25
C GLN A 38 -53.64 -7.01 13.30
N ASN A 39 -54.59 -6.76 12.40
CA ASN A 39 -55.12 -7.73 11.43
C ASN A 39 -54.49 -7.55 10.04
N SER A 40 -53.40 -6.84 9.94
CA SER A 40 -52.69 -6.54 8.68
C SER A 40 -51.16 -6.75 8.80
N THR A 41 -50.45 -6.78 7.66
CA THR A 41 -49.01 -6.80 7.62
C THR A 41 -48.52 -5.49 7.00
N LEU A 42 -47.71 -4.76 7.71
CA LEU A 42 -47.01 -3.62 7.16
C LEU A 42 -45.72 -4.09 6.49
N THR A 43 -45.47 -3.63 5.29
CA THR A 43 -44.29 -3.99 4.54
C THR A 43 -43.55 -2.74 4.10
N THR A 44 -42.21 -2.80 4.12
CA THR A 44 -41.35 -1.80 3.49
C THR A 44 -40.26 -2.51 2.71
N SER A 45 -39.80 -1.90 1.62
CA SER A 45 -38.68 -2.40 0.83
C SER A 45 -37.48 -1.48 1.00
N LEU A 46 -36.34 -2.06 1.36
CA LEU A 46 -35.08 -1.36 1.45
C LEU A 46 -34.24 -1.73 0.22
N PRO A 47 -33.82 -0.75 -0.58
CA PRO A 47 -32.86 -1.03 -1.64
C PRO A 47 -31.54 -1.49 -1.02
N VAL A 48 -30.96 -2.54 -1.59
CA VAL A 48 -29.66 -3.08 -1.17
C VAL A 48 -28.78 -3.27 -2.40
N THR A 49 -27.50 -3.05 -2.22
CA THR A 49 -26.51 -3.47 -3.20
C THR A 49 -25.64 -4.51 -2.52
N VAL A 50 -25.71 -5.74 -3.02
CA VAL A 50 -24.83 -6.81 -2.57
C VAL A 50 -23.54 -6.72 -3.39
N LYS A 51 -22.43 -6.42 -2.74
CA LYS A 51 -21.10 -6.51 -3.34
C LYS A 51 -20.49 -7.84 -2.93
N SER A 52 -20.03 -8.61 -3.89
CA SER A 52 -19.20 -9.77 -3.68
C SER A 52 -17.80 -9.46 -4.22
N TYR A 53 -16.79 -9.57 -3.39
CA TYR A 53 -15.40 -9.54 -3.82
C TYR A 53 -14.94 -10.97 -4.08
N ASP A 54 -14.15 -11.14 -5.14
CA ASP A 54 -13.52 -12.43 -5.44
C ASP A 54 -12.38 -12.68 -4.42
N ASP A 55 -12.26 -13.90 -3.93
CA ASP A 55 -11.19 -14.31 -3.02
C ASP A 55 -9.82 -14.41 -3.73
N VAL A 56 -9.81 -14.44 -5.06
CA VAL A 56 -8.60 -14.28 -5.87
C VAL A 56 -8.40 -12.80 -6.18
N LEU A 57 -7.36 -12.20 -5.62
CA LEU A 57 -7.07 -10.75 -5.75
C LEU A 57 -7.04 -10.28 -7.21
N GLU A 58 -6.47 -11.09 -8.12
CA GLU A 58 -6.35 -10.77 -9.55
C GLU A 58 -7.70 -10.52 -10.23
N ASN A 59 -8.76 -11.18 -9.80
CA ASN A 59 -10.09 -11.10 -10.42
C ASN A 59 -10.86 -9.81 -10.07
N ASN A 60 -10.42 -9.08 -9.04
CA ASN A 60 -11.07 -7.84 -8.61
C ASN A 60 -10.53 -6.66 -9.41
N THR A 61 -11.34 -5.64 -9.67
CA THR A 61 -10.85 -4.36 -10.17
C THR A 61 -10.10 -3.59 -9.07
N TRP A 62 -9.29 -2.62 -9.43
CA TRP A 62 -8.63 -1.75 -8.44
C TRP A 62 -9.65 -0.98 -7.58
N ALA A 63 -10.80 -0.64 -8.15
CA ALA A 63 -11.90 -0.01 -7.42
C ALA A 63 -12.53 -0.95 -6.39
N ASP A 64 -12.73 -2.23 -6.73
CA ASP A 64 -13.24 -3.24 -5.79
C ASP A 64 -12.27 -3.48 -4.64
N ILE A 65 -10.96 -3.55 -4.94
CA ILE A 65 -9.91 -3.68 -3.93
C ILE A 65 -9.93 -2.49 -2.97
N ALA A 66 -10.03 -1.26 -3.50
CA ALA A 66 -10.11 -0.06 -2.68
C ALA A 66 -11.38 0.00 -1.84
N GLN A 67 -12.49 -0.46 -2.38
CA GLN A 67 -13.76 -0.53 -1.64
C GLN A 67 -13.69 -1.55 -0.51
N ALA A 68 -13.21 -2.77 -0.77
CA ALA A 68 -12.99 -3.79 0.26
C ALA A 68 -12.03 -3.29 1.35
N ALA A 69 -10.97 -2.57 0.94
CA ALA A 69 -10.04 -1.92 1.86
C ALA A 69 -10.72 -0.87 2.74
N ALA A 70 -11.59 -0.02 2.18
CA ALA A 70 -12.33 0.99 2.91
C ALA A 70 -13.36 0.39 3.88
N GLU A 71 -13.89 -0.78 3.56
CA GLU A 71 -14.82 -1.54 4.39
C GLU A 71 -14.13 -2.35 5.49
N GLY A 72 -12.78 -2.44 5.47
CA GLY A 72 -12.00 -3.21 6.44
C GLY A 72 -12.00 -4.72 6.17
N GLU A 73 -12.39 -5.14 4.96
CA GLU A 73 -12.51 -6.56 4.59
C GLU A 73 -11.23 -7.12 3.93
N ALA A 74 -10.29 -6.27 3.56
CA ALA A 74 -9.14 -6.65 2.74
C ALA A 74 -8.33 -7.82 3.34
N SER A 75 -8.07 -7.81 4.64
CA SER A 75 -7.29 -8.86 5.33
C SER A 75 -8.08 -10.14 5.60
N THR A 76 -9.40 -10.13 5.41
CA THR A 76 -10.25 -11.32 5.49
C THR A 76 -10.43 -11.99 4.13
N LEU A 77 -10.30 -11.21 3.06
CA LEU A 77 -10.45 -11.67 1.67
C LEU A 77 -9.14 -12.19 1.09
N TRP A 78 -8.03 -11.49 1.35
CA TRP A 78 -6.75 -11.74 0.70
C TRP A 78 -5.63 -11.97 1.71
N ASN A 79 -4.55 -12.58 1.22
CA ASN A 79 -3.40 -12.96 2.03
C ASN A 79 -2.14 -12.17 1.66
N LEU A 80 -1.17 -12.15 2.58
CA LEU A 80 0.17 -11.67 2.26
C LEU A 80 0.77 -12.54 1.14
N GLY A 81 1.27 -11.89 0.10
CA GLY A 81 1.81 -12.56 -1.08
C GLY A 81 0.84 -12.69 -2.25
N ASP A 82 -0.46 -12.44 -2.06
CA ASP A 82 -1.43 -12.39 -3.16
C ASP A 82 -1.06 -11.26 -4.12
N THR A 83 -1.33 -11.47 -5.40
CA THR A 83 -0.85 -10.60 -6.47
C THR A 83 -1.96 -10.12 -7.38
N LYS A 84 -1.74 -8.92 -7.93
CA LYS A 84 -2.56 -8.37 -9.01
C LYS A 84 -1.67 -7.73 -10.06
N THR A 85 -1.98 -8.00 -11.32
CA THR A 85 -1.24 -7.42 -12.44
C THR A 85 -1.79 -6.07 -12.87
N PHE A 86 -0.90 -5.24 -13.45
CA PHE A 86 -1.22 -3.99 -14.11
C PHE A 86 -0.20 -3.72 -15.22
N ALA A 87 -0.53 -2.85 -16.17
CA ALA A 87 0.33 -2.54 -17.30
C ALA A 87 0.89 -1.11 -17.23
N ILE A 88 2.15 -0.94 -17.61
CA ILE A 88 2.74 0.37 -17.93
C ILE A 88 3.19 0.29 -19.39
N GLY A 89 2.49 0.99 -20.26
CA GLY A 89 2.67 0.82 -21.70
C GLY A 89 2.38 -0.62 -22.13
N SER A 90 3.35 -1.28 -22.76
CA SER A 90 3.24 -2.70 -23.17
C SER A 90 3.79 -3.69 -22.16
N THR A 91 4.28 -3.24 -21.01
CA THR A 91 4.92 -4.12 -20.02
C THR A 91 3.96 -4.39 -18.86
N THR A 92 3.79 -5.67 -18.55
CA THR A 92 3.01 -6.11 -17.39
C THR A 92 3.88 -6.13 -16.13
N TYR A 93 3.35 -5.61 -15.04
CA TYR A 93 3.93 -5.59 -13.70
C TYR A 93 3.02 -6.30 -12.72
N THR A 94 3.59 -6.81 -11.65
CA THR A 94 2.89 -7.55 -10.60
C THR A 94 2.99 -6.80 -9.28
N ALA A 95 1.88 -6.29 -8.78
CA ALA A 95 1.75 -5.80 -7.43
C ALA A 95 1.46 -6.97 -6.48
N MET A 96 2.17 -7.05 -5.36
CA MET A 96 2.06 -8.11 -4.35
C MET A 96 1.74 -7.49 -2.99
N ILE A 97 0.76 -8.04 -2.28
CA ILE A 97 0.42 -7.62 -0.92
C ILE A 97 1.58 -7.97 0.03
N VAL A 98 2.14 -6.97 0.72
CA VAL A 98 3.23 -7.16 1.68
C VAL A 98 2.87 -6.74 3.10
N GLY A 99 1.73 -6.08 3.29
CA GLY A 99 1.25 -5.71 4.62
C GLY A 99 -0.19 -5.23 4.59
N PHE A 100 -0.90 -5.50 5.69
CA PHE A 100 -2.18 -4.92 6.02
C PHE A 100 -2.01 -3.97 7.19
N ASP A 101 -2.73 -2.85 7.21
CA ASP A 101 -2.71 -1.84 8.28
C ASP A 101 -1.30 -1.41 8.70
N PHE A 102 -0.41 -1.25 7.72
CA PHE A 102 1.01 -1.03 8.00
C PHE A 102 1.41 0.45 7.97
N HIS A 103 1.32 1.10 6.82
CA HIS A 103 1.73 2.50 6.67
C HIS A 103 0.65 3.46 7.14
N ALA A 104 1.03 4.42 8.00
CA ALA A 104 0.13 5.52 8.36
C ALA A 104 -0.17 6.40 7.14
N LEU A 105 -1.39 6.91 7.05
CA LEU A 105 -1.79 7.86 6.02
C LEU A 105 -1.50 9.30 6.45
N ARG A 106 -1.28 10.19 5.48
CA ARG A 106 -1.13 11.62 5.76
C ARG A 106 -2.43 12.25 6.18
N ASN A 107 -2.35 13.14 7.18
CA ASN A 107 -3.51 13.91 7.63
C ASN A 107 -4.04 14.91 6.58
N THR A 108 -3.24 15.23 5.56
CA THR A 108 -3.58 16.17 4.48
C THR A 108 -3.97 15.48 3.18
N ASP A 109 -4.11 14.16 3.18
CA ASP A 109 -4.62 13.44 2.01
C ASP A 109 -6.12 13.72 1.88
N THR A 110 -6.49 14.53 0.89
CA THR A 110 -7.89 14.93 0.64
C THR A 110 -8.76 13.78 0.15
N GLU A 111 -8.18 12.67 -0.28
CA GLU A 111 -8.89 11.44 -0.63
C GLU A 111 -9.24 10.61 0.63
N TYR A 112 -8.92 11.15 1.77
CA TYR A 112 -9.15 10.54 3.06
C TYR A 112 -10.64 10.51 3.37
N ASP A 113 -11.17 9.33 3.66
CA ASP A 113 -12.54 9.20 4.12
C ASP A 113 -12.69 9.86 5.50
N THR A 114 -13.35 11.02 5.52
CA THR A 114 -13.58 11.80 6.75
C THR A 114 -14.48 11.10 7.77
N THR A 115 -15.16 10.02 7.38
CA THR A 115 -15.96 9.21 8.31
C THR A 115 -15.08 8.44 9.29
N TYR A 116 -13.82 8.20 8.94
CA TYR A 116 -12.82 7.60 9.82
C TYR A 116 -11.97 8.68 10.49
N ASN A 117 -12.51 9.32 11.46
CA ASN A 117 -11.88 10.43 12.20
C ASN A 117 -10.77 9.95 13.16
N ASN A 118 -9.82 9.16 12.67
CA ASN A 118 -8.76 8.58 13.47
C ASN A 118 -7.39 9.10 13.02
N SER A 119 -6.71 9.86 13.88
CA SER A 119 -5.36 10.37 13.66
C SER A 119 -4.29 9.26 13.50
N SER A 120 -4.64 8.01 13.73
CA SER A 120 -3.81 6.82 13.54
C SER A 120 -4.23 5.96 12.35
N LYS A 121 -5.00 6.49 11.40
CA LYS A 121 -5.45 5.72 10.25
C LYS A 121 -4.27 5.23 9.43
N LYS A 122 -4.30 3.95 9.16
CA LYS A 122 -3.33 3.26 8.32
C LYS A 122 -3.94 2.94 6.96
N ALA A 123 -3.09 2.79 5.96
CA ALA A 123 -3.47 2.20 4.69
C ALA A 123 -3.87 0.74 4.91
N ALA A 124 -5.04 0.35 4.42
CA ALA A 124 -5.52 -1.01 4.61
C ALA A 124 -4.62 -2.05 3.93
N ILE A 125 -4.04 -1.71 2.78
CA ILE A 125 -3.15 -2.60 2.04
C ILE A 125 -1.89 -1.84 1.64
N THR A 126 -0.73 -2.48 1.82
CA THR A 126 0.55 -2.06 1.23
C THR A 126 0.97 -3.08 0.19
N PHE A 127 1.23 -2.61 -1.01
CA PHE A 127 1.74 -3.38 -2.13
C PHE A 127 3.21 -3.08 -2.41
N ILE A 128 3.94 -4.08 -2.95
CA ILE A 128 5.25 -3.92 -3.58
C ILE A 128 5.19 -4.43 -5.01
N VAL A 129 5.89 -3.79 -5.93
CA VAL A 129 6.00 -4.25 -7.31
C VAL A 129 7.15 -5.23 -7.45
N LYS A 130 6.88 -6.43 -8.00
CA LYS A 130 7.85 -7.53 -8.06
C LYS A 130 8.91 -7.33 -9.13
N GLU A 131 8.55 -6.71 -10.24
CA GLU A 131 9.49 -6.42 -11.33
C GLU A 131 10.26 -5.14 -11.03
N LEU A 132 11.58 -5.24 -11.05
CA LEU A 132 12.45 -4.10 -10.85
C LEU A 132 12.39 -3.15 -12.04
N GLN A 133 12.43 -1.87 -11.75
CA GLN A 133 12.47 -0.80 -12.73
C GLN A 133 13.89 -0.65 -13.31
N VAL A 134 13.96 -0.07 -14.50
CA VAL A 134 15.24 0.28 -15.14
C VAL A 134 16.11 1.10 -14.20
N ALA A 135 17.39 0.77 -14.16
CA ALA A 135 18.34 1.38 -13.23
C ALA A 135 18.34 2.92 -13.32
N LYS A 136 18.22 3.55 -12.17
CA LYS A 136 18.29 5.00 -11.95
C LYS A 136 19.20 5.31 -10.78
N ARG A 137 19.80 6.49 -10.81
CA ARG A 137 20.55 7.02 -9.67
C ARG A 137 19.58 7.62 -8.63
N ILE A 138 20.01 7.70 -7.39
CA ILE A 138 19.25 8.39 -6.36
C ILE A 138 19.32 9.91 -6.58
N HIS A 139 20.52 10.42 -6.93
CA HIS A 139 20.74 11.84 -7.21
C HIS A 139 21.90 12.05 -8.20
N SER A 140 21.88 13.14 -8.94
CA SER A 140 22.92 13.51 -9.91
C SER A 140 24.26 13.88 -9.27
N THR A 141 24.23 14.40 -8.05
CA THR A 141 25.43 14.77 -7.28
C THR A 141 25.40 14.14 -5.90
N SER A 142 26.53 13.66 -5.43
CA SER A 142 26.64 13.06 -4.10
C SER A 142 26.42 14.09 -2.96
N SER A 143 26.97 15.28 -3.10
CA SER A 143 26.89 16.32 -2.07
C SER A 143 25.45 16.77 -1.73
N SER A 144 24.51 16.64 -2.64
CA SER A 144 23.11 17.01 -2.45
C SER A 144 22.20 15.85 -2.04
N ALA A 145 22.74 14.64 -1.99
CA ALA A 145 21.97 13.40 -1.76
C ALA A 145 21.78 13.07 -0.28
N THR A 146 22.23 13.92 0.64
CA THR A 146 22.17 13.63 2.08
C THR A 146 20.76 13.50 2.64
N ASN A 147 19.79 14.16 2.02
CA ASN A 147 18.38 14.13 2.40
C ASN A 147 17.55 13.47 1.30
N TYR A 148 16.97 12.31 1.58
CA TYR A 148 16.18 11.57 0.60
C TYR A 148 15.04 12.41 0.00
N ASN A 149 14.34 13.22 0.80
CA ASN A 149 13.27 14.10 0.31
C ASN A 149 13.73 15.09 -0.78
N ASN A 150 15.02 15.36 -0.86
CA ASN A 150 15.61 16.29 -1.82
C ASN A 150 16.26 15.60 -3.02
N THR A 151 16.25 14.27 -3.07
CA THR A 151 16.85 13.51 -4.17
C THR A 151 16.05 13.59 -5.45
N GLU A 152 16.72 13.35 -6.59
CA GLU A 152 16.05 13.20 -7.90
C GLU A 152 15.10 12.00 -7.89
N MET A 153 15.45 10.93 -7.17
CA MET A 153 14.59 9.76 -7.03
C MET A 153 13.23 10.16 -6.45
N ALA A 154 13.23 10.91 -5.34
CA ALA A 154 12.00 11.30 -4.66
C ALA A 154 11.22 12.40 -5.38
N LYS A 155 11.91 13.37 -6.02
CA LYS A 155 11.25 14.56 -6.60
C LYS A 155 10.94 14.45 -8.09
N THR A 156 11.63 13.58 -8.81
CA THR A 156 11.53 13.51 -10.27
C THR A 156 11.26 12.10 -10.77
N THR A 157 12.09 11.12 -10.37
CA THR A 157 12.02 9.76 -10.92
C THR A 157 10.73 9.04 -10.53
N LEU A 158 10.41 8.99 -9.24
CA LEU A 158 9.18 8.35 -8.78
C LEU A 158 7.93 9.10 -9.22
N PRO A 159 7.83 10.45 -9.14
CA PRO A 159 6.69 11.18 -9.72
C PRO A 159 6.50 10.95 -11.22
N ALA A 160 7.58 10.90 -12.01
CA ALA A 160 7.50 10.61 -13.43
C ALA A 160 6.97 9.18 -13.68
N LEU A 161 7.44 8.20 -12.91
CA LEU A 161 6.95 6.81 -12.99
C LEU A 161 5.47 6.74 -12.55
N TYR A 162 5.08 7.40 -11.45
CA TYR A 162 3.69 7.45 -10.98
C TYR A 162 2.74 7.93 -12.09
N ASN A 163 3.12 8.95 -12.84
CA ASN A 163 2.30 9.48 -13.94
C ASN A 163 2.14 8.51 -15.13
N THR A 164 2.91 7.43 -15.19
CA THR A 164 2.76 6.38 -16.23
C THR A 164 1.90 5.20 -15.76
N LEU A 165 1.51 5.15 -14.51
CA LEU A 165 0.65 4.08 -13.98
C LEU A 165 -0.76 4.20 -14.56
N PRO A 166 -1.53 3.10 -14.65
CA PRO A 166 -2.93 3.16 -15.05
C PRO A 166 -3.74 4.12 -14.18
N ALA A 167 -4.61 4.91 -14.78
CA ALA A 167 -5.43 5.89 -14.06
C ALA A 167 -6.30 5.24 -12.98
N GLU A 168 -6.84 4.06 -13.25
CA GLU A 168 -7.63 3.28 -12.29
C GLU A 168 -6.83 2.93 -11.02
N LEU A 169 -5.53 2.62 -11.17
CA LEU A 169 -4.64 2.37 -10.04
C LEU A 169 -4.27 3.67 -9.32
N GLN A 170 -3.93 4.74 -10.06
CA GLN A 170 -3.61 6.04 -9.47
C GLN A 170 -4.76 6.59 -8.61
N ASN A 171 -6.02 6.39 -9.05
CA ASN A 171 -7.22 6.90 -8.40
C ASN A 171 -7.47 6.27 -7.02
N VAL A 172 -7.05 5.03 -6.82
CA VAL A 172 -7.25 4.32 -5.55
C VAL A 172 -6.06 4.40 -4.60
N MET A 173 -4.89 4.78 -5.10
CA MET A 173 -3.69 4.94 -4.25
C MET A 173 -3.88 6.04 -3.22
N ARG A 174 -3.41 5.78 -2.00
CA ARG A 174 -3.36 6.71 -0.86
C ARG A 174 -1.96 7.27 -0.67
N LEU A 175 -1.87 8.44 -0.08
CA LEU A 175 -0.60 9.08 0.24
C LEU A 175 -0.12 8.63 1.63
N PRO A 176 0.90 7.76 1.72
CA PRO A 176 1.38 7.27 2.99
C PRO A 176 2.29 8.28 3.71
N THR A 177 2.40 8.09 5.00
CA THR A 177 3.49 8.63 5.82
C THR A 177 4.54 7.54 5.98
N TYR A 178 5.77 7.83 5.62
CA TYR A 178 6.90 6.94 5.83
C TYR A 178 8.15 7.72 6.27
N TYR A 179 9.06 7.03 6.95
CA TYR A 179 10.32 7.63 7.35
C TYR A 179 11.38 7.49 6.27
N CYS A 180 12.24 8.47 6.17
CA CYS A 180 13.39 8.47 5.27
C CYS A 180 14.59 9.15 5.91
N SER A 181 15.76 8.94 5.32
CA SER A 181 17.02 9.50 5.81
C SER A 181 17.06 11.01 5.67
N LYS A 182 17.53 11.68 6.71
CA LYS A 182 17.77 13.12 6.73
C LYS A 182 19.20 13.50 6.38
N GLY A 183 20.14 12.55 6.47
CA GLY A 183 21.54 12.77 6.16
C GLY A 183 22.24 13.68 7.14
N SER A 184 22.64 13.15 8.29
CA SER A 184 23.53 13.85 9.23
C SER A 184 24.61 12.89 9.67
N SER A 185 25.86 13.37 9.70
CA SER A 185 27.05 12.59 10.04
C SER A 185 27.13 12.15 11.52
N THR A 186 26.21 12.52 12.37
CA THR A 186 26.39 12.37 13.83
C THR A 186 25.23 11.73 14.58
N SER A 187 24.14 11.44 13.93
CA SER A 187 23.03 10.70 14.57
C SER A 187 21.99 10.30 13.53
N SER A 188 21.38 9.17 13.79
CA SER A 188 20.18 8.61 13.17
C SER A 188 19.04 9.63 13.01
N SER A 189 19.20 10.65 12.17
CA SER A 189 18.15 11.61 11.96
C SER A 189 17.18 11.07 10.92
N THR A 190 16.08 10.60 11.41
CA THR A 190 14.88 10.31 10.63
C THR A 190 14.11 11.59 10.34
N GLN A 191 13.47 11.60 9.21
CA GLN A 191 12.45 12.59 8.90
C GLN A 191 11.26 11.90 8.23
N VAL A 192 10.11 12.51 8.34
CA VAL A 192 8.93 12.10 7.60
C VAL A 192 9.09 12.52 6.14
N SER A 193 8.62 11.68 5.22
CA SER A 193 8.56 12.03 3.81
C SER A 193 7.74 13.30 3.60
N THR A 194 8.25 14.23 2.79
CA THR A 194 7.55 15.45 2.35
C THR A 194 7.06 15.37 0.91
N THR A 195 7.33 14.27 0.20
CA THR A 195 6.82 14.08 -1.17
C THR A 195 5.31 13.93 -1.19
N THR A 196 4.67 14.37 -2.26
CA THR A 196 3.25 14.12 -2.58
C THR A 196 3.07 12.92 -3.50
N CYS A 197 4.16 12.24 -3.87
CA CYS A 197 4.12 11.04 -4.69
C CYS A 197 3.58 9.86 -3.87
N LYS A 198 2.59 9.16 -4.41
CA LYS A 198 1.94 8.02 -3.75
C LYS A 198 2.73 6.71 -3.89
N ILE A 199 3.79 6.70 -4.69
CA ILE A 199 4.74 5.58 -4.76
C ILE A 199 6.08 5.98 -4.13
N PHE A 200 6.76 5.01 -3.49
CA PHE A 200 7.98 5.27 -2.73
C PHE A 200 8.87 4.03 -2.67
N LEU A 201 10.18 4.23 -2.47
CA LEU A 201 11.12 3.11 -2.28
C LEU A 201 10.88 2.42 -0.94
N PRO A 202 11.08 1.10 -0.84
CA PRO A 202 11.13 0.43 0.45
C PRO A 202 12.32 0.90 1.30
N SER A 203 12.23 0.76 2.62
CA SER A 203 13.40 0.88 3.49
C SER A 203 14.10 -0.47 3.66
N VAL A 204 15.34 -0.42 4.15
CA VAL A 204 16.06 -1.64 4.56
C VAL A 204 15.29 -2.37 5.65
N TYR A 205 14.81 -1.63 6.65
CA TYR A 205 14.10 -2.24 7.78
C TYR A 205 12.81 -2.91 7.36
N GLU A 206 12.03 -2.28 6.48
CA GLU A 206 10.79 -2.86 5.95
C GLU A 206 11.03 -4.20 5.25
N ILE A 207 12.18 -4.36 4.58
CA ILE A 207 12.51 -5.59 3.86
C ILE A 207 13.21 -6.61 4.76
N ILE A 208 14.22 -6.19 5.54
CA ILE A 208 15.16 -7.10 6.24
C ILE A 208 14.81 -7.26 7.71
N GLY A 209 14.15 -6.28 8.34
CA GLY A 209 13.88 -6.28 9.78
C GLY A 209 15.10 -5.91 10.63
N ALA A 210 16.15 -5.35 10.04
CA ALA A 210 17.36 -4.93 10.72
C ALA A 210 17.74 -3.49 10.33
N THR A 211 18.38 -2.79 11.25
CA THR A 211 18.86 -1.42 11.04
C THR A 211 20.22 -1.44 10.37
N TYR A 212 20.30 -0.83 9.20
CA TYR A 212 21.55 -0.52 8.51
C TYR A 212 21.49 0.95 8.10
N GLY A 213 22.48 1.77 8.57
CA GLY A 213 22.41 3.22 8.39
C GLY A 213 21.20 3.81 9.14
N GLY A 214 21.22 4.91 9.71
CA GLY A 214 20.21 5.56 10.55
C GLY A 214 18.86 4.83 10.79
N THR A 215 18.42 4.83 12.01
CA THR A 215 17.19 4.13 12.46
C THR A 215 15.95 4.85 11.96
N HIS A 216 15.38 4.42 10.85
CA HIS A 216 14.25 5.12 10.25
C HIS A 216 12.92 4.42 10.49
N ASP A 217 12.87 3.14 10.22
CA ASP A 217 11.69 2.32 10.45
C ASP A 217 12.01 1.32 11.56
N LYS A 218 11.02 0.97 12.35
CA LYS A 218 11.16 0.03 13.46
C LYS A 218 10.30 -1.21 13.27
N THR A 219 9.69 -1.35 12.11
CA THR A 219 8.77 -2.44 11.83
C THR A 219 9.06 -3.01 10.45
N GLN A 220 9.22 -4.31 10.37
CA GLN A 220 9.35 -5.05 9.12
C GLN A 220 7.98 -5.28 8.51
N LEU A 221 7.87 -5.18 7.19
CA LEU A 221 6.65 -5.54 6.48
C LEU A 221 6.29 -7.01 6.75
N PRO A 222 5.03 -7.30 7.11
CA PRO A 222 4.61 -8.64 7.55
C PRO A 222 4.97 -9.77 6.59
N TYR A 223 4.84 -9.55 5.27
CA TYR A 223 5.25 -10.53 4.27
C TYR A 223 6.71 -10.98 4.45
N PHE A 224 7.63 -10.04 4.62
CA PHE A 224 9.06 -10.36 4.79
C PHE A 224 9.39 -10.88 6.18
N ALA A 225 8.67 -10.43 7.21
CA ALA A 225 8.80 -10.96 8.58
C ALA A 225 8.39 -12.44 8.65
N ASN A 226 7.40 -12.83 7.83
CA ASN A 226 6.93 -14.22 7.72
C ASN A 226 7.78 -15.08 6.75
N GLY A 227 8.99 -14.62 6.37
CA GLY A 227 9.90 -15.37 5.52
C GLY A 227 9.67 -15.22 4.03
N GLY A 228 8.85 -14.25 3.60
CA GLY A 228 8.63 -13.95 2.20
C GLY A 228 9.90 -13.60 1.45
N SER A 229 9.95 -13.93 0.15
CA SER A 229 11.12 -13.72 -0.69
C SER A 229 11.46 -12.24 -0.83
N LYS A 230 12.73 -11.92 -0.64
CA LYS A 230 13.32 -10.59 -0.80
C LYS A 230 14.05 -10.42 -2.13
N ILE A 231 13.97 -11.44 -2.99
CA ILE A 231 14.63 -11.48 -4.30
C ILE A 231 13.65 -10.96 -5.34
N PHE A 232 14.02 -9.85 -5.98
CA PHE A 232 13.26 -9.26 -7.06
C PHE A 232 14.04 -9.34 -8.37
N LYS A 233 13.34 -9.31 -9.51
CA LYS A 233 13.92 -9.58 -10.81
C LYS A 233 13.83 -8.37 -11.73
N PHE A 234 14.89 -8.18 -12.52
CA PHE A 234 14.90 -7.31 -13.69
C PHE A 234 15.10 -8.16 -14.94
N ASN A 235 14.17 -8.10 -15.87
CA ASN A 235 14.18 -8.93 -17.09
C ASN A 235 14.37 -10.44 -16.77
N GLY A 236 13.66 -10.93 -15.78
CA GLY A 236 13.68 -12.34 -15.37
C GLY A 236 14.86 -12.77 -14.48
N ASN A 237 15.90 -11.94 -14.32
CA ASN A 237 17.07 -12.24 -13.51
C ASN A 237 17.05 -11.53 -12.17
N ALA A 238 17.43 -12.22 -11.09
CA ALA A 238 17.62 -11.61 -9.77
C ALA A 238 18.61 -10.44 -9.87
N ASN A 239 18.25 -9.32 -9.25
CA ASN A 239 19.08 -8.13 -9.32
C ASN A 239 19.02 -7.34 -8.00
N VAL A 240 20.00 -6.45 -7.82
CA VAL A 240 20.06 -5.54 -6.69
C VAL A 240 19.00 -4.44 -6.82
N TYR A 241 18.51 -3.89 -5.73
CA TYR A 241 17.58 -2.76 -5.79
C TYR A 241 17.78 -1.78 -4.64
N TYR A 242 17.68 -0.49 -4.97
CA TYR A 242 17.81 0.57 -4.00
C TYR A 242 16.71 0.58 -2.94
N THR A 243 17.09 1.04 -1.76
CA THR A 243 16.18 1.46 -0.68
C THR A 243 16.26 2.97 -0.48
N ARG A 244 15.33 3.54 0.31
CA ARG A 244 15.33 4.97 0.65
C ARG A 244 16.31 5.33 1.80
N ASN A 245 17.04 4.36 2.32
CA ASN A 245 18.01 4.58 3.40
C ASN A 245 19.37 4.99 2.84
N ASN A 246 19.92 6.10 3.33
CA ASN A 246 21.32 6.40 3.11
C ASN A 246 22.21 5.62 4.10
N ASP A 247 23.49 5.53 3.79
CA ASP A 247 24.49 4.90 4.65
C ASP A 247 25.10 5.95 5.58
N ASN A 248 24.56 6.05 6.81
CA ASN A 248 25.07 6.99 7.80
C ASN A 248 26.38 6.55 8.44
N ASP A 249 26.77 5.28 8.29
CA ASP A 249 27.94 4.73 8.99
C ASP A 249 29.26 5.15 8.36
N SER A 250 29.28 5.31 7.04
CA SER A 250 30.49 5.61 6.27
C SER A 250 30.41 6.94 5.54
N ASN A 251 29.29 7.22 4.90
CA ASN A 251 29.11 8.42 4.10
C ASN A 251 27.61 8.62 3.82
N ASN A 252 27.07 9.72 4.32
CA ASN A 252 25.66 10.09 4.16
C ASN A 252 25.23 10.40 2.71
N THR A 253 26.14 10.32 1.75
CA THR A 253 25.86 10.44 0.32
C THR A 253 25.71 9.10 -0.37
N TYR A 254 25.86 7.99 0.36
CA TYR A 254 25.66 6.65 -0.12
C TYR A 254 24.29 6.13 0.27
N TYR A 255 23.71 5.28 -0.57
CA TYR A 255 22.41 4.66 -0.34
C TYR A 255 22.52 3.15 -0.28
N ARG A 256 21.79 2.57 0.66
CA ARG A 256 21.68 1.13 0.84
C ARG A 256 20.89 0.50 -0.29
N TYR A 257 21.25 -0.73 -0.63
CA TYR A 257 20.51 -1.56 -1.55
C TYR A 257 20.39 -2.99 -1.01
N ILE A 258 19.37 -3.70 -1.46
CA ILE A 258 19.22 -5.14 -1.23
C ILE A 258 19.99 -5.85 -2.34
N SER A 259 20.77 -6.87 -2.00
CA SER A 259 21.55 -7.65 -2.97
C SER A 259 20.64 -8.54 -3.83
N ALA A 260 21.19 -9.12 -4.88
CA ALA A 260 20.46 -10.05 -5.75
C ALA A 260 20.00 -11.33 -5.02
N GLU A 261 20.66 -11.66 -3.89
CA GLU A 261 20.33 -12.78 -3.00
C GLU A 261 19.29 -12.39 -1.94
N GLY A 262 18.78 -11.15 -1.96
CA GLY A 262 17.79 -10.65 -0.99
C GLY A 262 18.39 -10.33 0.38
N ALA A 263 19.66 -9.98 0.46
CA ALA A 263 20.39 -9.71 1.69
C ALA A 263 20.91 -8.27 1.76
N VAL A 264 21.26 -7.84 2.97
CA VAL A 264 22.00 -6.60 3.26
C VAL A 264 23.19 -6.93 4.13
N SER A 265 24.32 -6.29 3.85
CA SER A 265 25.52 -6.33 4.68
C SER A 265 26.08 -4.92 4.89
N SER A 266 27.11 -4.78 5.68
CA SER A 266 27.81 -3.50 5.89
C SER A 266 28.35 -2.89 4.58
N SER A 267 28.59 -3.71 3.56
CA SER A 267 29.12 -3.28 2.25
C SER A 267 28.06 -3.08 1.15
N THR A 268 26.76 -3.32 1.44
CA THR A 268 25.68 -3.14 0.45
C THR A 268 25.19 -1.70 0.37
N TYR A 269 26.08 -0.82 -0.08
CA TYR A 269 25.77 0.58 -0.33
C TYR A 269 26.51 1.09 -1.57
N ASN A 270 25.99 2.15 -2.18
CA ASN A 270 26.60 2.83 -3.32
C ASN A 270 26.39 4.32 -3.25
N SER A 271 27.31 5.06 -3.91
CA SER A 271 27.12 6.49 -4.11
C SER A 271 25.73 6.76 -4.72
N ALA A 272 25.09 7.82 -4.26
CA ALA A 272 23.82 8.29 -4.80
C ALA A 272 23.83 8.51 -6.33
N THR A 273 25.02 8.74 -6.91
CA THR A 273 25.22 8.93 -8.35
C THR A 273 25.29 7.63 -9.15
N THR A 274 25.43 6.47 -8.49
CA THR A 274 25.44 5.17 -9.14
C THR A 274 24.02 4.79 -9.55
N ALA A 275 23.82 4.31 -10.77
CA ALA A 275 22.54 3.80 -11.21
C ALA A 275 22.36 2.35 -10.76
N ARG A 276 21.20 2.05 -10.15
CA ARG A 276 20.77 0.71 -9.75
C ARG A 276 19.29 0.53 -10.08
N THR A 277 18.88 -0.70 -10.27
CA THR A 277 17.46 -1.04 -10.35
C THR A 277 16.76 -0.70 -9.02
N TYR A 278 15.46 -0.55 -9.06
CA TYR A 278 14.66 -0.23 -7.89
C TYR A 278 13.26 -0.83 -8.03
N THR A 279 12.60 -1.05 -6.94
CA THR A 279 11.17 -1.33 -6.87
C THR A 279 10.48 -0.21 -6.10
N PHE A 280 9.16 -0.23 -6.08
CA PHE A 280 8.39 0.73 -5.32
C PHE A 280 7.24 0.08 -4.57
N LEU A 281 6.86 0.73 -3.48
CA LEU A 281 5.69 0.45 -2.68
C LEU A 281 4.59 1.46 -3.04
N PHE A 282 3.35 1.05 -2.83
CA PHE A 282 2.18 1.93 -2.81
C PHE A 282 1.14 1.39 -1.84
N CYS A 283 0.18 2.26 -1.45
CA CYS A 283 -0.83 1.97 -0.47
C CYS A 283 -2.25 2.20 -1.04
N ILE A 284 -3.19 1.38 -0.58
CA ILE A 284 -4.63 1.53 -0.80
C ILE A 284 -5.33 1.59 0.55
#